data_2ada035e5f38753a51bf1062c148d270
#
_entry.id   2ada035e5f38753a51bf1062c148d270
#
_cell.length_a   1.000
_cell.length_b   1.000
_cell.length_c   1.000
_cell.angle_alpha   90.00
_cell.angle_beta   90.00
_cell.angle_gamma   90.00
#
_symmetry.space_group_name_H-M   'P 1'
#
loop_
_entity.id
_entity.type
_entity.pdbx_description
1 polymer ?
#
loop_
_entity_poly.entity_id
_entity_poly.type
_entity_poly.pdbx_seq_one_letter_code
_entity_poly.pdbx_strand_id
1 'polypeptide(L)'
;AGHSDAKYDDAVRAIEAGYTMATHLYSSMSTIIRENGYRVPGLLEAALLHDEYAVEVIADGKHLPASLLKLIYKTKGVDRIALVTDAMRGAGMPDGEYLLGSLSKGQKVLVFDGIAHMPDGISFAGSVATADRLIRVMTKEAGIPLHEAVSMMTINPAREVGISDKKGTIAAGMDADLILFDDDISIKSVYIAGKQLI
;
A
#
# COMPACT_ATOMS: atom_id res chain seq x y z
N ALA A 1 3.53 9.52 7.68
CA ALA A 1 3.34 10.80 6.99
C ALA A 1 2.58 10.58 5.69
N GLY A 2 1.62 11.45 5.35
CA GLY A 2 0.86 11.38 4.10
C GLY A 2 -0.03 12.59 3.91
N HIS A 3 -0.61 12.74 2.70
CA HIS A 3 -1.42 13.88 2.31
C HIS A 3 -0.75 15.21 2.68
N SER A 4 0.51 15.41 2.22
CA SER A 4 1.35 16.51 2.67
C SER A 4 2.08 17.20 1.52
N ASP A 5 2.13 18.54 1.58
CA ASP A 5 2.94 19.39 0.71
C ASP A 5 4.32 19.72 1.33
N ALA A 6 4.76 18.94 2.33
CA ALA A 6 6.04 19.13 3.00
C ALA A 6 7.20 19.11 1.99
N LYS A 7 8.13 20.05 2.10
CA LYS A 7 9.40 19.99 1.39
C LYS A 7 10.32 18.96 2.04
N TYR A 8 11.37 18.60 1.35
CA TYR A 8 12.35 17.60 1.81
C TYR A 8 12.84 17.84 3.24
N ASP A 9 13.25 19.07 3.57
CA ASP A 9 13.77 19.37 4.91
C ASP A 9 12.71 19.26 6.01
N ASP A 10 11.44 19.54 5.68
CA ASP A 10 10.32 19.34 6.62
C ASP A 10 10.07 17.84 6.85
N ALA A 11 10.16 17.04 5.78
CA ALA A 11 10.04 15.59 5.86
C ALA A 11 11.19 14.96 6.68
N VAL A 12 12.43 15.43 6.50
CA VAL A 12 13.58 14.99 7.30
C VAL A 12 13.37 15.31 8.78
N ARG A 13 12.92 16.52 9.11
CA ARG A 13 12.59 16.87 10.51
C ARG A 13 11.49 15.98 11.11
N ALA A 14 10.50 15.56 10.28
CA ALA A 14 9.48 14.63 10.75
C ALA A 14 10.07 13.23 11.05
N ILE A 15 10.97 12.73 10.18
CA ILE A 15 11.70 11.47 10.42
C ILE A 15 12.50 11.55 11.72
N GLU A 16 13.27 12.63 11.91
CA GLU A 16 14.03 12.89 13.16
C GLU A 16 13.14 12.99 14.40
N ALA A 17 11.90 13.48 14.25
CA ALA A 17 10.90 13.55 15.31
C ALA A 17 10.18 12.21 15.57
N GLY A 18 10.53 11.13 14.85
CA GLY A 18 10.03 9.78 15.08
C GLY A 18 8.90 9.33 14.15
N TYR A 19 8.67 9.99 13.03
CA TYR A 19 7.84 9.43 11.97
C TYR A 19 8.58 8.28 11.30
N THR A 20 7.97 7.10 11.22
CA THR A 20 8.63 5.86 10.75
C THR A 20 8.23 5.44 9.36
N MET A 21 7.12 5.98 8.82
CA MET A 21 6.54 5.50 7.59
C MET A 21 5.84 6.61 6.78
N ALA A 22 5.95 6.52 5.44
CA ALA A 22 5.11 7.27 4.50
C ALA A 22 3.93 6.40 4.07
N THR A 23 2.70 6.92 4.24
CA THR A 23 1.49 6.23 3.81
C THR A 23 1.31 6.31 2.29
N HIS A 24 0.69 5.30 1.67
CA HIS A 24 0.33 5.19 0.23
C HIS A 24 1.20 6.06 -0.69
N LEU A 25 2.49 5.71 -0.77
CA LEU A 25 3.53 6.46 -1.48
C LEU A 25 3.07 6.93 -2.87
N TYR A 26 3.41 8.15 -3.26
CA TYR A 26 2.97 8.92 -4.43
C TYR A 26 1.58 9.55 -4.32
N SER A 27 0.66 9.01 -3.55
CA SER A 27 -0.71 9.55 -3.48
C SER A 27 -0.79 10.76 -2.56
N SER A 28 -1.32 11.89 -3.09
CA SER A 28 -1.50 13.15 -2.35
C SER A 28 -0.25 13.60 -1.56
N MET A 29 0.90 13.52 -2.21
CA MET A 29 2.22 13.72 -1.61
C MET A 29 3.07 14.63 -2.49
N SER A 30 3.80 15.55 -1.86
CA SER A 30 4.72 16.43 -2.57
C SER A 30 5.87 15.65 -3.21
N THR A 31 6.28 16.08 -4.39
CA THR A 31 7.41 15.56 -5.15
C THR A 31 8.24 16.73 -5.68
N ILE A 32 9.23 16.45 -6.51
CA ILE A 32 10.12 17.47 -7.06
C ILE A 32 9.33 18.57 -7.78
N ILE A 33 9.46 19.78 -7.29
CA ILE A 33 8.96 20.99 -7.93
C ILE A 33 10.13 21.84 -8.46
N ARG A 34 9.80 22.93 -9.15
CA ARG A 34 10.78 23.93 -9.59
C ARG A 34 10.46 25.26 -8.95
N GLU A 35 11.40 25.80 -8.15
CA GLU A 35 11.33 27.15 -7.58
C GLU A 35 12.47 28.00 -8.14
N ASN A 36 12.17 29.12 -8.77
CA ASN A 36 13.17 30.03 -9.37
C ASN A 36 14.22 29.31 -10.25
N GLY A 37 13.82 28.23 -10.94
CA GLY A 37 14.69 27.41 -11.77
C GLY A 37 15.36 26.25 -11.05
N TYR A 38 15.47 26.27 -9.74
CA TYR A 38 16.08 25.21 -8.92
C TYR A 38 15.10 24.05 -8.68
N ARG A 39 15.64 22.81 -8.57
CA ARG A 39 14.88 21.65 -8.16
C ARG A 39 14.75 21.62 -6.64
N VAL A 40 13.53 21.50 -6.16
CA VAL A 40 13.22 21.37 -4.73
C VAL A 40 12.51 20.03 -4.53
N PRO A 41 13.12 19.07 -3.82
CA PRO A 41 12.51 17.78 -3.55
C PRO A 41 11.42 17.90 -2.48
N GLY A 42 10.50 16.93 -2.47
CA GLY A 42 9.40 16.85 -1.54
C GLY A 42 9.49 15.67 -0.57
N LEU A 43 8.36 15.35 0.03
CA LEU A 43 8.20 14.20 0.93
C LEU A 43 8.49 12.87 0.22
N LEU A 44 8.11 12.73 -1.06
CA LEU A 44 8.36 11.52 -1.84
C LEU A 44 9.85 11.20 -1.91
N GLU A 45 10.68 12.17 -2.25
CA GLU A 45 12.12 12.00 -2.36
C GLU A 45 12.75 11.70 -1.00
N ALA A 46 12.29 12.35 0.07
CA ALA A 46 12.73 12.03 1.42
C ALA A 46 12.38 10.58 1.79
N ALA A 47 11.14 10.16 1.52
CA ALA A 47 10.69 8.79 1.81
C ALA A 47 11.50 7.73 1.05
N LEU A 48 11.89 8.01 -0.19
CA LEU A 48 12.71 7.10 -0.99
C LEU A 48 14.19 7.09 -0.59
N LEU A 49 14.73 8.23 -0.14
CA LEU A 49 16.16 8.38 0.15
C LEU A 49 16.58 7.84 1.52
N HIS A 50 15.72 7.97 2.53
CA HIS A 50 16.03 7.55 3.91
C HIS A 50 15.75 6.06 4.10
N ASP A 51 16.80 5.25 4.21
CA ASP A 51 16.72 3.77 4.28
C ASP A 51 15.92 3.27 5.49
N GLU A 52 15.99 3.97 6.62
CA GLU A 52 15.26 3.65 7.85
C GLU A 52 13.76 3.91 7.77
N TYR A 53 13.32 4.76 6.83
CA TYR A 53 11.93 5.17 6.69
C TYR A 53 11.14 4.19 5.82
N ALA A 54 10.12 3.56 6.37
CA ALA A 54 9.29 2.61 5.63
C ALA A 54 8.30 3.33 4.70
N VAL A 55 7.77 2.60 3.72
CA VAL A 55 6.76 3.13 2.79
C VAL A 55 5.60 2.16 2.61
N GLU A 56 4.37 2.67 2.67
CA GLU A 56 3.20 1.93 2.23
C GLU A 56 3.00 2.09 0.72
N VAL A 57 2.57 1.03 0.05
CA VAL A 57 2.43 0.99 -1.41
C VAL A 57 1.11 0.36 -1.80
N ILE A 58 0.29 1.08 -2.58
CA ILE A 58 -0.92 0.56 -3.21
C ILE A 58 -0.51 -0.13 -4.51
N ALA A 59 -0.26 -1.43 -4.44
CA ALA A 59 0.22 -2.22 -5.58
C ALA A 59 -0.95 -2.85 -6.38
N ASP A 60 -1.97 -2.07 -6.70
CA ASP A 60 -3.17 -2.54 -7.41
C ASP A 60 -3.05 -2.53 -8.95
N GLY A 61 -1.91 -2.06 -9.48
CA GLY A 61 -1.64 -1.92 -10.91
C GLY A 61 -2.36 -0.74 -11.57
N LYS A 62 -3.06 0.09 -10.77
CA LYS A 62 -3.82 1.26 -11.21
C LYS A 62 -3.23 2.55 -10.63
N HIS A 63 -3.04 2.62 -9.30
CA HIS A 63 -2.36 3.74 -8.66
C HIS A 63 -0.90 3.83 -9.10
N LEU A 64 -0.21 2.71 -9.13
CA LEU A 64 1.20 2.64 -9.51
C LEU A 64 1.40 1.59 -10.61
N PRO A 65 1.95 1.98 -11.77
CA PRO A 65 2.35 1.02 -12.80
C PRO A 65 3.53 0.16 -12.33
N ALA A 66 3.70 -1.01 -12.92
CA ALA A 66 4.76 -1.96 -12.58
C ALA A 66 6.17 -1.35 -12.58
N SER A 67 6.43 -0.35 -13.43
CA SER A 67 7.71 0.36 -13.46
C SER A 67 8.01 1.14 -12.19
N LEU A 68 7.01 1.82 -11.61
CA LEU A 68 7.15 2.54 -10.33
C LEU A 68 7.23 1.57 -9.16
N LEU A 69 6.47 0.47 -9.17
CA LEU A 69 6.60 -0.59 -8.17
C LEU A 69 8.01 -1.17 -8.14
N LYS A 70 8.61 -1.42 -9.32
CA LYS A 70 10.02 -1.84 -9.44
C LYS A 70 11.01 -0.78 -8.94
N LEU A 71 10.75 0.50 -9.21
CA LEU A 71 11.60 1.60 -8.74
C LEU A 71 11.61 1.66 -7.21
N ILE A 72 10.42 1.63 -6.59
CA ILE A 72 10.26 1.60 -5.13
C ILE A 72 11.01 0.40 -4.53
N TYR A 73 10.77 -0.79 -5.08
CA TYR A 73 11.42 -2.02 -4.63
C TYR A 73 12.96 -1.92 -4.69
N LYS A 74 13.52 -1.43 -5.80
CA LYS A 74 14.97 -1.25 -5.95
C LYS A 74 15.56 -0.22 -5.00
N THR A 75 14.79 0.81 -4.66
CA THR A 75 15.26 1.91 -3.81
C THR A 75 15.14 1.55 -2.33
N LYS A 76 14.03 0.95 -1.91
CA LYS A 76 13.73 0.68 -0.49
C LYS A 76 14.14 -0.72 -0.02
N GLY A 77 14.27 -1.66 -0.95
CA GLY A 77 14.43 -3.07 -0.59
C GLY A 77 13.15 -3.67 0.00
N VAL A 78 13.16 -5.00 0.19
CA VAL A 78 11.98 -5.75 0.65
C VAL A 78 11.50 -5.31 2.04
N ASP A 79 12.43 -5.10 2.98
CA ASP A 79 12.11 -4.92 4.40
C ASP A 79 11.47 -3.57 4.77
N ARG A 80 11.49 -2.61 3.87
CA ARG A 80 10.97 -1.25 4.08
C ARG A 80 9.72 -0.92 3.28
N ILE A 81 9.09 -1.93 2.67
CA ILE A 81 7.83 -1.79 1.94
C ILE A 81 6.74 -2.55 2.68
N ALA A 82 5.62 -1.89 2.93
CA ALA A 82 4.37 -2.50 3.36
C ALA A 82 3.34 -2.34 2.25
N LEU A 83 2.74 -3.44 1.77
CA LEU A 83 1.64 -3.36 0.82
C LEU A 83 0.36 -2.99 1.57
N VAL A 84 -0.37 -2.02 1.06
CA VAL A 84 -1.64 -1.56 1.60
C VAL A 84 -2.69 -1.50 0.50
N THR A 85 -3.91 -1.90 0.80
CA THR A 85 -5.00 -1.84 -0.18
C THR A 85 -5.56 -0.44 -0.33
N ASP A 86 -5.57 0.34 0.73
CA ASP A 86 -6.32 1.61 0.81
C ASP A 86 -7.76 1.43 0.31
N ALA A 87 -8.35 0.26 0.60
CA ALA A 87 -9.61 -0.16 0.03
C ALA A 87 -10.80 0.57 0.66
N MET A 88 -11.60 1.17 -0.20
CA MET A 88 -12.88 1.74 0.22
C MET A 88 -13.99 0.66 0.23
N ARG A 89 -15.20 1.00 0.72
CA ARG A 89 -16.30 0.05 0.92
C ARG A 89 -16.83 -0.64 -0.34
N GLY A 90 -16.45 -0.18 -1.53
CA GLY A 90 -16.75 -0.84 -2.80
C GLY A 90 -15.84 -2.01 -3.14
N ALA A 91 -14.79 -2.26 -2.35
CA ALA A 91 -13.90 -3.38 -2.58
C ALA A 91 -14.65 -4.71 -2.41
N GLY A 92 -14.49 -5.62 -3.38
CA GLY A 92 -15.19 -6.90 -3.40
C GLY A 92 -16.68 -6.81 -3.79
N MET A 93 -17.17 -5.63 -4.12
CA MET A 93 -18.55 -5.39 -4.56
C MET A 93 -18.62 -5.24 -6.09
N PRO A 94 -19.82 -5.40 -6.70
CA PRO A 94 -20.01 -5.11 -8.12
C PRO A 94 -19.66 -3.64 -8.47
N ASP A 95 -19.41 -3.38 -9.75
CA ASP A 95 -19.30 -2.02 -10.25
C ASP A 95 -20.58 -1.22 -9.96
N GLY A 96 -20.43 0.06 -9.62
CA GLY A 96 -21.57 0.91 -9.25
C GLY A 96 -21.22 2.13 -8.43
N GLU A 97 -22.24 2.78 -7.90
CA GLU A 97 -22.12 3.97 -7.06
C GLU A 97 -21.99 3.59 -5.58
N TYR A 98 -21.00 4.16 -4.89
CA TYR A 98 -20.74 3.93 -3.46
C TYR A 98 -20.51 5.26 -2.74
N LEU A 99 -20.44 5.21 -1.40
CA LEU A 99 -20.10 6.36 -0.56
C LEU A 99 -18.67 6.19 -0.02
N LEU A 100 -17.80 7.15 -0.28
CA LEU A 100 -16.51 7.28 0.40
C LEU A 100 -16.73 8.00 1.74
N GLY A 101 -16.11 7.50 2.81
CA GLY A 101 -16.24 8.08 4.14
C GLY A 101 -17.52 7.66 4.87
N SER A 102 -18.16 8.58 5.61
CA SER A 102 -19.30 8.27 6.49
C SER A 102 -20.58 7.94 5.69
N LEU A 103 -21.42 7.05 6.23
CA LEU A 103 -22.69 6.69 5.58
C LEU A 103 -23.68 7.87 5.50
N SER A 104 -23.58 8.82 6.42
CA SER A 104 -24.52 9.96 6.48
C SER A 104 -24.03 11.22 5.76
N LYS A 105 -22.71 11.35 5.56
CA LYS A 105 -22.07 12.54 4.96
C LYS A 105 -20.96 12.19 3.97
N GLY A 106 -20.90 10.92 3.53
CA GLY A 106 -19.90 10.45 2.59
C GLY A 106 -20.10 11.07 1.20
N GLN A 107 -19.00 11.13 0.47
CA GLN A 107 -19.00 11.59 -0.91
C GLN A 107 -19.32 10.41 -1.84
N LYS A 108 -20.16 10.65 -2.85
CA LYS A 108 -20.45 9.66 -3.88
C LYS A 108 -19.22 9.44 -4.75
N VAL A 109 -18.97 8.18 -5.06
CA VAL A 109 -17.87 7.72 -5.94
C VAL A 109 -18.40 6.64 -6.87
N LEU A 110 -17.74 6.46 -8.00
CA LEU A 110 -18.07 5.45 -9.00
C LEU A 110 -16.99 4.38 -9.03
N VAL A 111 -17.37 3.13 -8.85
CA VAL A 111 -16.48 1.97 -9.03
C VAL A 111 -16.73 1.37 -10.40
N PHE A 112 -15.70 1.35 -11.22
CA PHE A 112 -15.68 0.64 -12.52
C PHE A 112 -14.24 0.37 -12.94
N ASP A 113 -14.04 -0.62 -13.78
CA ASP A 113 -12.70 -1.04 -14.25
C ASP A 113 -11.70 -1.33 -13.10
N GLY A 114 -12.22 -1.82 -11.96
CA GLY A 114 -11.42 -2.15 -10.78
C GLY A 114 -10.79 -0.95 -10.06
N ILE A 115 -11.37 0.25 -10.19
CA ILE A 115 -10.95 1.49 -9.55
C ILE A 115 -12.16 2.22 -8.99
N ALA A 116 -11.98 2.94 -7.86
CA ALA A 116 -12.94 3.94 -7.38
C ALA A 116 -12.56 5.33 -7.90
N HIS A 117 -13.46 5.97 -8.59
CA HIS A 117 -13.28 7.30 -9.18
C HIS A 117 -14.07 8.35 -8.41
N MET A 118 -13.45 9.50 -8.19
CA MET A 118 -14.16 10.70 -7.75
C MET A 118 -15.12 11.18 -8.84
N PRO A 119 -16.18 11.95 -8.50
CA PRO A 119 -17.13 12.46 -9.48
C PRO A 119 -16.51 13.34 -10.56
N ASP A 120 -15.33 13.90 -10.32
CA ASP A 120 -14.57 14.69 -11.30
C ASP A 120 -13.99 13.83 -12.45
N GLY A 121 -13.97 12.50 -12.28
CA GLY A 121 -13.41 11.54 -13.25
C GLY A 121 -11.89 11.62 -13.43
N ILE A 122 -11.19 12.40 -12.61
CA ILE A 122 -9.74 12.64 -12.70
C ILE A 122 -9.02 11.98 -11.53
N SER A 123 -9.61 12.07 -10.34
CA SER A 123 -9.00 11.59 -9.10
C SER A 123 -9.53 10.22 -8.69
N PHE A 124 -8.69 9.42 -8.07
CA PHE A 124 -9.11 8.17 -7.45
C PHE A 124 -9.63 8.42 -6.03
N ALA A 125 -10.47 7.52 -5.56
CA ALA A 125 -11.19 7.61 -4.28
C ALA A 125 -10.80 6.42 -3.37
N GLY A 126 -9.54 6.31 -3.03
CA GLY A 126 -8.98 5.09 -2.49
C GLY A 126 -8.99 3.96 -3.53
N SER A 127 -8.82 2.72 -3.10
CA SER A 127 -8.81 1.57 -4.00
C SER A 127 -10.03 0.66 -3.81
N VAL A 128 -10.19 -0.29 -4.70
CA VAL A 128 -11.09 -1.44 -4.57
C VAL A 128 -10.31 -2.77 -4.65
N ALA A 129 -9.00 -2.70 -4.51
CA ALA A 129 -8.13 -3.86 -4.57
C ALA A 129 -8.26 -4.72 -3.32
N THR A 130 -8.18 -6.02 -3.52
CA THR A 130 -8.03 -7.03 -2.46
C THR A 130 -6.56 -7.39 -2.28
N ALA A 131 -6.19 -7.96 -1.15
CA ALA A 131 -4.79 -8.29 -0.83
C ALA A 131 -4.14 -9.25 -1.84
N ASP A 132 -4.88 -10.23 -2.35
CA ASP A 132 -4.44 -11.15 -3.39
C ASP A 132 -4.10 -10.43 -4.70
N ARG A 133 -4.87 -9.40 -5.06
CA ARG A 133 -4.56 -8.56 -6.23
C ARG A 133 -3.22 -7.85 -6.07
N LEU A 134 -2.92 -7.30 -4.89
CA LEU A 134 -1.64 -6.63 -4.64
C LEU A 134 -0.46 -7.59 -4.84
N ILE A 135 -0.54 -8.79 -4.26
CA ILE A 135 0.49 -9.83 -4.43
C ILE A 135 0.61 -10.23 -5.90
N ARG A 136 -0.50 -10.38 -6.60
CA ARG A 136 -0.52 -10.75 -8.02
C ARG A 136 0.17 -9.71 -8.90
N VAL A 137 -0.13 -8.43 -8.69
CA VAL A 137 0.51 -7.32 -9.42
C VAL A 137 2.01 -7.25 -9.11
N MET A 138 2.41 -7.35 -7.83
CA MET A 138 3.82 -7.36 -7.45
C MET A 138 4.58 -8.50 -8.12
N THR A 139 3.99 -9.70 -8.16
CA THR A 139 4.69 -10.89 -8.69
C THR A 139 4.62 -10.98 -10.21
N LYS A 140 3.43 -10.91 -10.79
CA LYS A 140 3.22 -11.19 -12.22
C LYS A 140 3.54 -9.99 -13.12
N GLU A 141 3.32 -8.75 -12.65
CA GLU A 141 3.55 -7.55 -13.43
C GLU A 141 4.87 -6.86 -13.07
N ALA A 142 5.11 -6.63 -11.78
CA ALA A 142 6.37 -6.03 -11.34
C ALA A 142 7.54 -7.03 -11.27
N GLY A 143 7.29 -8.34 -11.32
CA GLY A 143 8.32 -9.39 -11.35
C GLY A 143 9.12 -9.50 -10.05
N ILE A 144 8.49 -9.18 -8.92
CA ILE A 144 9.06 -9.33 -7.59
C ILE A 144 8.88 -10.79 -7.13
N PRO A 145 9.87 -11.42 -6.49
CA PRO A 145 9.73 -12.78 -5.98
C PRO A 145 8.54 -12.93 -5.04
N LEU A 146 7.77 -14.02 -5.17
CA LEU A 146 6.54 -14.24 -4.41
C LEU A 146 6.75 -14.12 -2.89
N HIS A 147 7.81 -14.74 -2.36
CA HIS A 147 8.09 -14.72 -0.92
C HIS A 147 8.38 -13.30 -0.40
N GLU A 148 8.98 -12.44 -1.22
CA GLU A 148 9.23 -11.04 -0.87
C GLU A 148 7.94 -10.21 -0.93
N ALA A 149 7.12 -10.39 -1.98
CA ALA A 149 5.81 -9.75 -2.05
C ALA A 149 4.91 -10.16 -0.86
N VAL A 150 4.94 -11.43 -0.45
CA VAL A 150 4.25 -11.91 0.75
C VAL A 150 4.80 -11.25 2.01
N SER A 151 6.13 -11.12 2.15
CA SER A 151 6.74 -10.44 3.30
C SER A 151 6.28 -8.99 3.41
N MET A 152 6.18 -8.27 2.28
CA MET A 152 5.65 -6.90 2.22
C MET A 152 4.18 -6.79 2.64
N MET A 153 3.40 -7.87 2.56
CA MET A 153 1.99 -7.91 2.94
C MET A 153 1.75 -8.49 4.34
N THR A 154 2.76 -9.08 4.97
CA THR A 154 2.61 -9.82 6.22
C THR A 154 3.56 -9.31 7.32
N ILE A 155 4.81 -9.75 7.32
CA ILE A 155 5.74 -9.44 8.40
C ILE A 155 6.13 -7.96 8.45
N ASN A 156 6.24 -7.28 7.31
CA ASN A 156 6.62 -5.88 7.31
C ASN A 156 5.54 -4.98 7.95
N PRO A 157 4.26 -5.00 7.51
CA PRO A 157 3.23 -4.26 8.23
C PRO A 157 3.07 -4.70 9.69
N ALA A 158 3.27 -6.00 10.02
CA ALA A 158 3.22 -6.46 11.39
C ALA A 158 4.30 -5.83 12.28
N ARG A 159 5.51 -5.60 11.74
CA ARG A 159 6.59 -4.88 12.43
C ARG A 159 6.22 -3.42 12.67
N GLU A 160 5.70 -2.74 11.68
CA GLU A 160 5.34 -1.31 11.76
C GLU A 160 4.25 -1.04 12.81
N VAL A 161 3.29 -1.96 12.97
CA VAL A 161 2.23 -1.83 13.98
C VAL A 161 2.56 -2.55 15.31
N GLY A 162 3.76 -3.13 15.44
CA GLY A 162 4.25 -3.73 16.69
C GLY A 162 3.62 -5.06 17.10
N ILE A 163 3.17 -5.89 16.14
CA ILE A 163 2.55 -7.20 16.38
C ILE A 163 3.32 -8.37 15.75
N SER A 164 4.55 -8.13 15.34
CA SER A 164 5.38 -9.14 14.66
C SER A 164 5.82 -10.31 15.56
N ASP A 165 5.62 -10.20 16.86
CA ASP A 165 5.76 -11.28 17.83
C ASP A 165 4.67 -12.35 17.77
N LYS A 166 3.54 -12.02 17.11
CA LYS A 166 2.37 -12.90 16.98
C LYS A 166 1.96 -13.18 15.55
N LYS A 167 2.18 -12.23 14.63
CA LYS A 167 1.69 -12.27 13.25
C LYS A 167 2.77 -12.02 12.22
N GLY A 168 2.49 -12.45 10.98
CA GLY A 168 3.31 -12.13 9.80
C GLY A 168 4.27 -13.23 9.37
N THR A 169 4.46 -14.29 10.16
CA THR A 169 5.30 -15.45 9.82
C THR A 169 4.63 -16.77 10.21
N ILE A 170 5.05 -17.84 9.57
CA ILE A 170 4.65 -19.22 9.92
C ILE A 170 5.75 -19.79 10.82
N ALA A 171 5.52 -19.76 12.14
CA ALA A 171 6.46 -20.29 13.13
C ALA A 171 5.70 -20.80 14.37
N ALA A 172 6.33 -21.68 15.14
CA ALA A 172 5.77 -22.15 16.41
C ALA A 172 5.59 -20.99 17.39
N GLY A 173 4.39 -20.88 17.99
CA GLY A 173 4.03 -19.82 18.92
C GLY A 173 3.37 -18.59 18.25
N MET A 174 3.34 -18.52 16.93
CA MET A 174 2.60 -17.49 16.18
C MET A 174 1.11 -17.83 16.08
N ASP A 175 0.29 -16.82 15.87
CA ASP A 175 -1.12 -17.04 15.54
C ASP A 175 -1.24 -17.79 14.21
N ALA A 176 -2.13 -18.79 14.17
CA ALA A 176 -2.35 -19.59 12.98
C ALA A 176 -3.33 -18.88 12.00
N ASP A 177 -2.94 -17.68 11.54
CA ASP A 177 -3.61 -16.94 10.49
C ASP A 177 -2.94 -17.30 9.16
N LEU A 178 -3.59 -18.15 8.38
CA LEU A 178 -3.00 -18.78 7.20
C LEU A 178 -3.90 -18.63 5.99
N ILE A 179 -3.28 -18.46 4.84
CA ILE A 179 -3.98 -18.43 3.55
C ILE A 179 -3.34 -19.48 2.63
N LEU A 180 -4.17 -20.32 2.03
CA LEU A 180 -3.77 -21.21 0.94
C LEU A 180 -4.26 -20.63 -0.38
N PHE A 181 -3.37 -20.56 -1.35
CA PHE A 181 -3.65 -20.09 -2.71
C PHE A 181 -2.87 -20.92 -3.74
N ASP A 182 -3.32 -20.89 -5.00
CA ASP A 182 -2.66 -21.53 -6.13
C ASP A 182 -1.60 -20.62 -6.78
N ASP A 183 -0.97 -21.12 -7.85
CA ASP A 183 0.08 -20.41 -8.60
C ASP A 183 -0.41 -19.09 -9.23
N ASP A 184 -1.72 -18.93 -9.41
CA ASP A 184 -2.35 -17.70 -9.89
C ASP A 184 -2.79 -16.77 -8.77
N ILE A 185 -2.43 -17.13 -7.51
CA ILE A 185 -2.77 -16.37 -6.30
C ILE A 185 -4.29 -16.28 -6.11
N SER A 186 -5.01 -17.34 -6.51
CA SER A 186 -6.43 -17.52 -6.21
C SER A 186 -6.58 -18.18 -4.85
N ILE A 187 -7.27 -17.53 -3.94
CA ILE A 187 -7.45 -17.99 -2.56
C ILE A 187 -8.29 -19.27 -2.54
N LYS A 188 -7.79 -20.31 -1.87
CA LYS A 188 -8.45 -21.62 -1.72
C LYS A 188 -8.98 -21.82 -0.31
N SER A 189 -8.25 -21.34 0.70
CA SER A 189 -8.67 -21.46 2.09
C SER A 189 -8.07 -20.33 2.92
N VAL A 190 -8.82 -19.89 3.91
CA VAL A 190 -8.42 -18.88 4.90
C VAL A 190 -8.63 -19.45 6.29
N TYR A 191 -7.61 -19.34 7.14
CA TYR A 191 -7.66 -19.72 8.54
C TYR A 191 -7.38 -18.50 9.41
N ILE A 192 -8.14 -18.33 10.47
CA ILE A 192 -7.90 -17.33 11.51
C ILE A 192 -7.85 -18.04 12.86
N ALA A 193 -6.77 -17.84 13.61
CA ALA A 193 -6.49 -18.51 14.86
C ALA A 193 -6.67 -20.05 14.76
N GLY A 194 -6.22 -20.62 13.63
CA GLY A 194 -6.31 -22.05 13.34
C GLY A 194 -7.69 -22.55 12.88
N LYS A 195 -8.71 -21.68 12.83
CA LYS A 195 -10.07 -22.06 12.38
C LYS A 195 -10.23 -21.68 10.91
N GLN A 196 -10.58 -22.68 10.09
CA GLN A 196 -10.90 -22.45 8.69
C GLN A 196 -12.21 -21.65 8.55
N LEU A 197 -12.20 -20.61 7.71
CA LEU A 197 -13.34 -19.75 7.41
C LEU A 197 -13.92 -20.03 6.03
N ILE A 198 -13.07 -20.29 5.03
CA ILE A 198 -13.42 -20.67 3.66
C ILE A 198 -12.44 -21.73 3.15
#